data_e37bfcac9a937f2035628c917ef8b443
#
_entry.id   e37bfcac9a937f2035628c917ef8b443
#
_cell.length_a   1.000
_cell.length_b   1.000
_cell.length_c   1.000
_cell.angle_alpha   90.00
_cell.angle_beta   90.00
_cell.angle_gamma   90.00
#
_symmetry.space_group_name_H-M   'P 1'
#
loop_
_entity.id
_entity.type
_entity.pdbx_description
1 polymer ?
#
loop_
_entity_poly.entity_id
_entity_poly.type
_entity_poly.pdbx_seq_one_letter_code
_entity_poly.pdbx_strand_id
1 'polypeptide(L)'
;MLELLQRLCAELDSGRCAALATIVHQQGSAPRGAGSRLLAGPDGLICGTTGGGLAEARVIEACAEACETLLPRFLDFEMDGTLAAASEMICGGRVRVLVEPFVPNRSNSILPRFSLAPEHASAELALEAARGRGGRIVRPFPPKETAWSVLYADGSSAGASLSPEVEDVLRSAPLMESAIVTAGGAPYFCDPCRRPDRMIILGGGHVSRPTAAMAAMAGFEVHVVDDRPEFASAERFPQAVTHVSRVTMTT
;
A
#
# COMPACT_ATOMS: atom_id res chain seq x y z
N MET A 1 -3.50 1.31 0.31
CA MET A 1 -2.28 1.48 -0.52
C MET A 1 -2.03 2.96 -0.84
N LEU A 2 -2.93 3.63 -1.56
CA LEU A 2 -2.72 5.02 -2.01
C LEU A 2 -2.39 5.99 -0.86
N GLU A 3 -3.21 6.05 0.19
CA GLU A 3 -2.97 6.92 1.35
C GLU A 3 -1.62 6.65 2.02
N LEU A 4 -1.25 5.38 2.18
CA LEU A 4 0.01 4.99 2.80
C LEU A 4 1.21 5.47 1.96
N LEU A 5 1.16 5.31 0.63
CA LEU A 5 2.21 5.82 -0.26
C LEU A 5 2.28 7.36 -0.27
N GLN A 6 1.13 8.04 -0.21
CA GLN A 6 1.08 9.50 -0.07
C GLN A 6 1.75 9.97 1.22
N ARG A 7 1.46 9.29 2.35
CA ARG A 7 2.10 9.58 3.64
C ARG A 7 3.59 9.30 3.60
N LEU A 8 4.01 8.17 3.02
CA LEU A 8 5.43 7.85 2.86
C LEU A 8 6.17 8.94 2.07
N CYS A 9 5.66 9.32 0.90
CA CYS A 9 6.27 10.40 0.11
C CYS A 9 6.33 11.71 0.91
N ALA A 10 5.27 12.08 1.63
CA ALA A 10 5.25 13.30 2.44
C ALA A 10 6.30 13.29 3.58
N GLU A 11 6.54 12.14 4.22
CA GLU A 11 7.62 12.00 5.20
C GLU A 11 8.99 12.22 4.55
N LEU A 12 9.24 11.56 3.42
CA LEU A 12 10.49 11.67 2.68
C LEU A 12 10.75 13.10 2.16
N ASP A 13 9.72 13.76 1.63
CA ASP A 13 9.78 15.16 1.16
C ASP A 13 10.10 16.14 2.30
N SER A 14 9.61 15.84 3.50
CA SER A 14 9.91 16.64 4.70
C SER A 14 11.26 16.31 5.35
N GLY A 15 12.05 15.44 4.72
CA GLY A 15 13.39 15.06 5.21
C GLY A 15 13.37 14.05 6.38
N ARG A 16 12.24 13.39 6.64
CA ARG A 16 12.11 12.37 7.68
C ARG A 16 12.22 10.97 7.11
N CYS A 17 12.88 10.07 7.85
CA CYS A 17 12.87 8.65 7.58
C CYS A 17 11.54 8.03 8.02
N ALA A 18 11.05 7.07 7.24
CA ALA A 18 9.93 6.23 7.62
C ALA A 18 10.18 4.79 7.19
N ALA A 19 9.62 3.82 7.91
CA ALA A 19 9.70 2.42 7.56
C ALA A 19 8.30 1.86 7.24
N LEU A 20 8.24 1.09 6.16
CA LEU A 20 7.06 0.39 5.71
C LEU A 20 7.12 -1.06 6.19
N ALA A 21 6.19 -1.44 7.05
CA ALA A 21 5.99 -2.82 7.45
C ALA A 21 4.88 -3.45 6.59
N THR A 22 5.17 -4.61 6.00
CA THR A 22 4.23 -5.35 5.14
C THR A 22 4.13 -6.79 5.61
N ILE A 23 2.92 -7.32 5.81
CA ILE A 23 2.71 -8.76 5.98
C ILE A 23 2.99 -9.43 4.64
N VAL A 24 4.07 -10.20 4.57
CA VAL A 24 4.51 -10.88 3.33
C VAL A 24 4.11 -12.34 3.28
N HIS A 25 3.79 -12.94 4.42
CA HIS A 25 3.31 -14.31 4.51
C HIS A 25 2.37 -14.48 5.69
N GLN A 26 1.31 -15.27 5.49
CA GLN A 26 0.36 -15.67 6.53
C GLN A 26 0.03 -17.15 6.38
N GLN A 27 -0.03 -17.85 7.50
CA GLN A 27 -0.50 -19.23 7.59
C GLN A 27 -1.49 -19.35 8.75
N GLY A 28 -2.64 -19.97 8.51
CA GLY A 28 -3.72 -20.09 9.50
C GLY A 28 -4.50 -18.79 9.68
N SER A 29 -5.18 -18.65 10.82
CA SER A 29 -6.01 -17.47 11.13
C SER A 29 -5.14 -16.34 11.68
N ALA A 30 -5.24 -15.17 11.08
CA ALA A 30 -4.59 -13.96 11.56
C ALA A 30 -5.53 -12.74 11.41
N PRO A 31 -5.38 -11.68 12.22
CA PRO A 31 -6.24 -10.49 12.17
C PRO A 31 -6.20 -9.76 10.81
N ARG A 32 -5.06 -9.86 10.11
CA ARG A 32 -4.82 -9.26 8.79
C ARG A 32 -4.05 -10.22 7.90
N GLY A 33 -4.37 -10.22 6.61
CA GLY A 33 -3.75 -11.03 5.58
C GLY A 33 -2.49 -10.45 4.97
N ALA A 34 -1.83 -11.23 4.11
CA ALA A 34 -0.71 -10.78 3.31
C ALA A 34 -1.06 -9.51 2.51
N GLY A 35 -0.11 -8.59 2.39
CA GLY A 35 -0.32 -7.28 1.80
C GLY A 35 -0.85 -6.21 2.76
N SER A 36 -1.24 -6.54 4.00
CA SER A 36 -1.56 -5.54 5.02
C SER A 36 -0.30 -4.81 5.47
N ARG A 37 -0.43 -3.50 5.71
CA ARG A 37 0.71 -2.61 5.94
C ARG A 37 0.45 -1.62 7.04
N LEU A 38 1.56 -1.21 7.67
CA LEU A 38 1.65 0.02 8.44
C LEU A 38 2.89 0.82 8.02
N LEU A 39 2.82 2.11 8.19
CA LEU A 39 3.92 3.04 8.06
C LEU A 39 4.22 3.62 9.45
N ALA A 40 5.46 3.56 9.87
CA ALA A 40 5.92 4.15 11.13
C ALA A 40 7.28 4.83 10.93
N GLY A 41 7.56 5.81 11.76
CA GLY A 41 8.84 6.50 11.81
C GLY A 41 9.50 6.34 13.19
N PRO A 42 10.59 7.08 13.45
CA PRO A 42 11.24 7.10 14.76
C PRO A 42 10.30 7.50 15.91
N ASP A 43 9.30 8.34 15.61
CA ASP A 43 8.34 8.87 16.59
C ASP A 43 7.09 7.96 16.76
N GLY A 44 7.01 6.82 16.06
CA GLY A 44 5.92 5.86 16.15
C GLY A 44 5.07 5.71 14.90
N LEU A 45 3.82 5.25 15.07
CA LEU A 45 2.88 4.96 13.98
C LEU A 45 2.47 6.24 13.23
N ILE A 46 2.57 6.20 11.90
CA ILE A 46 2.11 7.26 11.00
C ILE A 46 0.73 6.90 10.43
N CYS A 47 0.57 5.72 9.86
CA CYS A 47 -0.73 5.22 9.37
C CYS A 47 -0.70 3.71 9.08
N GLY A 48 -1.90 3.15 8.85
CA GLY A 48 -2.06 1.72 8.55
C GLY A 48 -2.10 0.82 9.77
N THR A 49 -2.14 -0.50 9.55
CA THR A 49 -2.17 -1.51 10.63
C THR A 49 -1.73 -2.88 10.11
N THR A 50 -1.07 -3.64 10.96
CA THR A 50 -0.74 -5.06 10.75
C THR A 50 -1.61 -6.00 11.59
N GLY A 51 -2.63 -5.47 12.28
CA GLY A 51 -3.59 -6.29 13.02
C GLY A 51 -3.82 -5.86 14.47
N GLY A 52 -3.08 -4.87 14.96
CA GLY A 52 -3.25 -4.36 16.33
C GLY A 52 -2.52 -5.17 17.41
N GLY A 53 -2.71 -4.76 18.65
CA GLY A 53 -2.18 -5.44 19.83
C GLY A 53 -0.66 -5.40 19.97
N LEU A 54 -0.13 -6.35 20.75
CA LEU A 54 1.30 -6.42 21.08
C LEU A 54 2.17 -6.68 19.83
N ALA A 55 1.67 -7.46 18.86
CA ALA A 55 2.40 -7.73 17.62
C ALA A 55 2.64 -6.43 16.83
N GLU A 56 1.61 -5.58 16.70
CA GLU A 56 1.74 -4.29 16.03
C GLU A 56 2.70 -3.34 16.77
N ALA A 57 2.66 -3.30 18.11
CA ALA A 57 3.62 -2.51 18.89
C ALA A 57 5.06 -2.90 18.57
N ARG A 58 5.37 -4.21 18.52
CA ARG A 58 6.69 -4.71 18.13
C ARG A 58 7.08 -4.38 16.69
N VAL A 59 6.10 -4.36 15.78
CA VAL A 59 6.35 -3.93 14.40
C VAL A 59 6.70 -2.45 14.35
N ILE A 60 6.03 -1.60 15.12
CA ILE A 60 6.32 -0.16 15.21
C ILE A 60 7.73 0.08 15.78
N GLU A 61 8.10 -0.63 16.85
CA GLU A 61 9.48 -0.59 17.40
C GLU A 61 10.51 -0.98 16.35
N ALA A 62 10.27 -2.08 15.61
CA ALA A 62 11.16 -2.53 14.55
C ALA A 62 11.25 -1.53 13.39
N CYS A 63 10.19 -0.75 13.11
CA CYS A 63 10.22 0.33 12.13
C CYS A 63 11.16 1.47 12.59
N ALA A 64 11.11 1.86 13.87
CA ALA A 64 12.02 2.86 14.42
C ALA A 64 13.48 2.40 14.32
N GLU A 65 13.77 1.16 14.74
CA GLU A 65 15.12 0.57 14.61
C GLU A 65 15.58 0.45 13.14
N ALA A 66 14.66 0.15 12.21
CA ALA A 66 14.99 0.09 10.79
C ALA A 66 15.34 1.49 10.23
N CYS A 67 14.69 2.55 10.70
CA CYS A 67 15.06 3.94 10.37
C CYS A 67 16.45 4.32 10.89
N GLU A 68 16.91 3.76 12.00
CA GLU A 68 18.23 4.00 12.56
C GLU A 68 19.32 3.21 11.82
N THR A 69 19.05 1.92 11.59
CA THR A 69 20.02 0.99 10.99
C THR A 69 20.08 1.04 9.47
N LEU A 70 19.02 1.54 8.83
CA LEU A 70 18.79 1.57 7.38
C LEU A 70 18.84 0.17 6.73
N LEU A 71 18.52 -0.86 7.49
CA LEU A 71 18.51 -2.23 7.01
C LEU A 71 17.09 -2.82 7.06
N PRO A 72 16.65 -3.50 6.00
CA PRO A 72 15.39 -4.24 6.03
C PRO A 72 15.50 -5.42 6.98
N ARG A 73 14.38 -5.79 7.61
CA ARG A 73 14.32 -6.91 8.54
C ARG A 73 13.01 -7.66 8.47
N PHE A 74 13.05 -8.93 8.88
CA PHE A 74 11.86 -9.75 9.06
C PHE A 74 11.52 -9.88 10.54
N LEU A 75 10.21 -9.92 10.81
CA LEU A 75 9.65 -10.30 12.09
C LEU A 75 8.71 -11.49 11.86
N ASP A 76 8.89 -12.54 12.63
CA ASP A 76 8.01 -13.71 12.64
C ASP A 76 7.18 -13.71 13.91
N PHE A 77 5.87 -13.81 13.77
CA PHE A 77 4.92 -13.89 14.88
C PHE A 77 4.18 -15.21 14.82
N GLU A 78 4.23 -15.95 15.93
CA GLU A 78 3.36 -17.10 16.17
C GLU A 78 2.21 -16.62 17.06
N MET A 79 0.98 -16.70 16.51
CA MET A 79 -0.24 -16.29 17.21
C MET A 79 -0.75 -17.44 18.09
N ASP A 80 0.16 -18.09 18.86
CA ASP A 80 -0.18 -19.13 19.81
C ASP A 80 -0.66 -18.55 21.14
N GLY A 81 -1.22 -19.42 22.00
CA GLY A 81 -1.85 -19.02 23.26
C GLY A 81 -0.97 -18.22 24.23
N THR A 82 0.34 -18.10 24.03
CA THR A 82 1.25 -17.34 24.91
C THR A 82 1.24 -15.85 24.60
N LEU A 83 1.15 -15.46 23.31
CA LEU A 83 0.90 -14.07 22.88
C LEU A 83 -0.59 -13.71 23.02
N ALA A 84 -1.50 -14.71 22.84
CA ALA A 84 -2.94 -14.55 23.04
C ALA A 84 -3.30 -14.18 24.48
N ALA A 85 -2.61 -14.73 25.46
CA ALA A 85 -2.85 -14.41 26.88
C ALA A 85 -2.55 -12.95 27.25
N ALA A 86 -1.67 -12.28 26.49
CA ALA A 86 -1.32 -10.87 26.70
C ALA A 86 -2.12 -9.89 25.82
N SER A 87 -2.83 -10.38 24.79
CA SER A 87 -3.48 -9.52 23.77
C SER A 87 -4.94 -9.84 23.47
N GLU A 88 -5.59 -10.77 24.21
CA GLU A 88 -6.98 -11.23 23.99
C GLU A 88 -7.27 -11.78 22.56
N MET A 89 -6.25 -12.06 21.76
CA MET A 89 -6.40 -12.54 20.39
C MET A 89 -6.11 -14.04 20.30
N ILE A 90 -7.16 -14.83 20.11
CA ILE A 90 -7.11 -16.29 19.93
C ILE A 90 -7.07 -16.61 18.43
N CYS A 91 -5.96 -16.28 17.77
CA CYS A 91 -5.76 -16.58 16.35
C CYS A 91 -4.55 -17.55 16.24
N GLY A 92 -4.76 -18.83 16.01
CA GLY A 92 -3.71 -19.85 15.91
C GLY A 92 -2.92 -19.85 14.60
N GLY A 93 -2.50 -18.67 14.09
CA GLY A 93 -1.77 -18.53 12.83
C GLY A 93 -0.33 -18.08 13.01
N ARG A 94 0.40 -18.04 11.89
CA ARG A 94 1.75 -17.47 11.78
C ARG A 94 1.75 -16.33 10.78
N VAL A 95 2.46 -15.26 11.11
CA VAL A 95 2.58 -14.08 10.25
C VAL A 95 4.05 -13.69 10.14
N ARG A 96 4.52 -13.45 8.91
CA ARG A 96 5.83 -12.85 8.65
C ARG A 96 5.66 -11.45 8.12
N VAL A 97 6.30 -10.50 8.80
CA VAL A 97 6.29 -9.09 8.45
C VAL A 97 7.68 -8.70 7.94
N LEU A 98 7.73 -8.06 6.76
CA LEU A 98 8.91 -7.39 6.24
C LEU A 98 8.84 -5.92 6.63
N VAL A 99 9.89 -5.40 7.24
CA VAL A 99 10.08 -3.98 7.55
C VAL A 99 11.16 -3.43 6.65
N GLU A 100 10.82 -2.41 5.84
CA GLU A 100 11.72 -1.75 4.89
C GLU A 100 11.86 -0.27 5.25
N PRO A 101 13.08 0.23 5.55
CA PRO A 101 13.30 1.64 5.79
C PRO A 101 13.35 2.43 4.48
N PHE A 102 12.82 3.63 4.49
CA PHE A 102 12.88 4.61 3.42
C PHE A 102 13.50 5.89 3.95
N VAL A 103 14.49 6.41 3.23
CA VAL A 103 15.21 7.62 3.63
C VAL A 103 14.99 8.74 2.62
N PRO A 104 14.93 10.00 3.10
CA PRO A 104 14.80 11.14 2.21
C PRO A 104 16.00 11.28 1.28
N ASN A 105 15.77 11.73 0.05
CA ASN A 105 16.83 12.03 -0.90
C ASN A 105 17.61 13.27 -0.41
N ARG A 106 18.73 13.06 0.28
CA ARG A 106 19.64 14.13 0.68
C ARG A 106 20.67 14.35 -0.43
N SER A 107 20.44 15.30 -1.30
CA SER A 107 21.38 15.74 -2.33
C SER A 107 22.75 16.25 -1.79
N ASN A 108 22.98 16.23 -0.49
CA ASN A 108 24.19 16.72 0.20
C ASN A 108 24.84 15.72 1.18
N SER A 109 24.51 14.42 1.15
CA SER A 109 25.17 13.48 2.05
C SER A 109 26.54 13.05 1.53
N ILE A 110 27.58 13.32 2.31
CA ILE A 110 29.01 12.97 2.07
C ILE A 110 29.26 11.44 2.20
N LEU A 111 28.23 10.61 2.31
CA LEU A 111 28.37 9.18 2.44
C LEU A 111 28.31 8.47 1.07
N PRO A 112 29.46 7.98 0.53
CA PRO A 112 29.56 7.55 -0.87
C PRO A 112 29.11 6.10 -1.13
N ARG A 113 28.33 5.46 -0.27
CA ARG A 113 28.04 4.01 -0.39
C ARG A 113 26.59 3.59 -0.51
N PHE A 114 25.64 4.50 -0.36
CA PHE A 114 24.23 4.19 -0.61
C PHE A 114 23.66 5.28 -1.51
N SER A 115 23.38 4.92 -2.75
CA SER A 115 22.57 5.76 -3.63
C SER A 115 21.14 5.80 -3.05
N LEU A 116 20.86 6.79 -2.23
CA LEU A 116 19.57 7.00 -1.55
C LEU A 116 18.43 7.39 -2.54
N ALA A 117 18.77 7.57 -3.79
CA ALA A 117 17.84 7.86 -4.87
C ALA A 117 16.82 6.73 -5.20
N PRO A 118 17.17 5.42 -5.12
CA PRO A 118 16.23 4.38 -5.53
C PRO A 118 15.00 4.26 -4.63
N GLU A 119 15.12 4.57 -3.34
CA GLU A 119 14.05 4.34 -2.36
C GLU A 119 12.94 5.37 -2.48
N HIS A 120 13.30 6.65 -2.52
CA HIS A 120 12.32 7.72 -2.74
C HIS A 120 11.68 7.59 -4.12
N ALA A 121 12.48 7.36 -5.17
CA ALA A 121 11.97 7.11 -6.51
C ALA A 121 11.03 5.89 -6.56
N SER A 122 11.33 4.82 -5.82
CA SER A 122 10.46 3.64 -5.71
C SER A 122 9.11 3.98 -5.10
N ALA A 123 9.07 4.80 -4.05
CA ALA A 123 7.82 5.24 -3.42
C ALA A 123 6.99 6.12 -4.37
N GLU A 124 7.62 7.06 -5.09
CA GLU A 124 6.96 7.91 -6.08
C GLU A 124 6.38 7.11 -7.24
N LEU A 125 7.14 6.16 -7.80
CA LEU A 125 6.68 5.28 -8.87
C LEU A 125 5.48 4.42 -8.42
N ALA A 126 5.53 3.88 -7.21
CA ALA A 126 4.43 3.13 -6.63
C ALA A 126 3.20 4.01 -6.42
N LEU A 127 3.39 5.25 -5.98
CA LEU A 127 2.32 6.24 -5.83
C LEU A 127 1.68 6.61 -7.17
N GLU A 128 2.47 6.79 -8.23
CA GLU A 128 1.98 7.04 -9.59
C GLU A 128 1.11 5.87 -10.07
N ALA A 129 1.57 4.62 -9.88
CA ALA A 129 0.80 3.43 -10.21
C ALA A 129 -0.53 3.40 -9.44
N ALA A 130 -0.51 3.68 -8.13
CA ALA A 130 -1.70 3.68 -7.29
C ALA A 130 -2.70 4.79 -7.65
N ARG A 131 -2.22 5.97 -8.11
CA ARG A 131 -3.08 7.10 -8.49
C ARG A 131 -3.81 6.90 -9.80
N GLY A 132 -3.23 6.16 -10.73
CA GLY A 132 -3.88 6.19 -12.02
C GLY A 132 -3.47 5.19 -13.08
N ARG A 133 -2.24 4.74 -13.10
CA ARG A 133 -1.78 3.82 -14.15
C ARG A 133 -2.15 2.37 -13.86
N GLY A 134 -2.33 2.02 -12.59
CA GLY A 134 -2.48 0.64 -12.17
C GLY A 134 -1.21 -0.18 -12.42
N GLY A 135 -1.20 -1.44 -12.02
CA GLY A 135 -0.06 -2.32 -12.24
C GLY A 135 0.31 -3.12 -11.01
N ARG A 136 1.58 -3.38 -10.84
CA ARG A 136 2.10 -4.10 -9.66
C ARG A 136 3.47 -3.59 -9.25
N ILE A 137 3.70 -3.51 -7.96
CA ILE A 137 5.01 -3.28 -7.36
C ILE A 137 5.66 -4.64 -7.15
N VAL A 138 6.91 -4.76 -7.56
CA VAL A 138 7.67 -6.00 -7.51
C VAL A 138 8.97 -5.77 -6.76
N ARG A 139 9.31 -6.68 -5.86
CA ARG A 139 10.53 -6.66 -5.06
C ARG A 139 11.18 -8.04 -5.04
N PRO A 140 12.51 -8.17 -5.18
CA PRO A 140 13.19 -9.42 -4.87
C PRO A 140 12.85 -9.89 -3.44
N PHE A 141 12.71 -11.18 -3.23
CA PHE A 141 12.40 -11.74 -1.92
C PHE A 141 13.38 -12.87 -1.56
N PRO A 142 14.06 -12.83 -0.40
CA PRO A 142 14.13 -11.69 0.52
C PRO A 142 14.76 -10.45 -0.14
N PRO A 143 14.40 -9.24 0.29
CA PRO A 143 14.97 -8.03 -0.30
C PRO A 143 16.46 -7.96 0.01
N LYS A 144 17.26 -7.70 -1.01
CA LYS A 144 18.70 -7.43 -0.89
C LYS A 144 18.98 -5.93 -0.86
N GLU A 145 18.08 -5.16 -1.47
CA GLU A 145 18.10 -3.71 -1.58
C GLU A 145 16.65 -3.21 -1.56
N THR A 146 16.44 -1.95 -1.19
CA THR A 146 15.10 -1.33 -1.13
C THR A 146 14.62 -0.80 -2.49
N ALA A 147 15.22 -1.25 -3.59
CA ALA A 147 14.82 -0.86 -4.93
C ALA A 147 13.61 -1.69 -5.42
N TRP A 148 12.53 -1.00 -5.75
CA TRP A 148 11.33 -1.60 -6.30
C TRP A 148 11.30 -1.50 -7.82
N SER A 149 10.70 -2.51 -8.46
CA SER A 149 10.26 -2.42 -9.85
C SER A 149 8.77 -2.18 -9.86
N VAL A 150 8.29 -1.32 -10.75
CA VAL A 150 6.86 -1.09 -10.98
C VAL A 150 6.53 -1.51 -12.39
N LEU A 151 5.66 -2.50 -12.52
CA LEU A 151 5.14 -3.01 -13.79
C LEU A 151 3.76 -2.41 -14.00
N TYR A 152 3.66 -1.36 -14.83
CA TYR A 152 2.40 -0.68 -15.09
C TYR A 152 1.45 -1.52 -15.94
N ALA A 153 0.14 -1.26 -15.80
CA ALA A 153 -0.89 -1.96 -16.56
C ALA A 153 -0.87 -1.67 -18.06
N ASP A 154 -0.25 -0.55 -18.48
CA ASP A 154 -0.07 -0.19 -19.89
C ASP A 154 1.10 -0.91 -20.60
N GLY A 155 1.76 -1.82 -19.90
CA GLY A 155 2.90 -2.60 -20.42
C GLY A 155 4.26 -1.98 -20.17
N SER A 156 4.35 -0.72 -19.74
CA SER A 156 5.63 -0.10 -19.39
C SER A 156 6.11 -0.54 -18.00
N SER A 157 7.39 -0.33 -17.72
CA SER A 157 8.00 -0.59 -16.41
C SER A 157 8.91 0.55 -15.99
N ALA A 158 9.16 0.67 -14.69
CA ALA A 158 10.07 1.65 -14.11
C ALA A 158 10.69 1.12 -12.81
N GLY A 159 11.74 1.77 -12.33
CA GLY A 159 12.48 1.39 -11.14
C GLY A 159 13.63 0.41 -11.44
N ALA A 160 13.84 -0.57 -10.56
CA ALA A 160 14.89 -1.57 -10.75
C ALA A 160 14.62 -2.43 -12.00
N SER A 161 15.67 -2.68 -12.78
CA SER A 161 15.55 -3.44 -14.03
C SER A 161 15.31 -4.93 -13.74
N LEU A 162 14.36 -5.51 -14.46
CA LEU A 162 14.10 -6.94 -14.51
C LEU A 162 14.46 -7.48 -15.89
N SER A 163 14.81 -8.77 -16.00
CA SER A 163 14.94 -9.36 -17.34
C SER A 163 13.57 -9.52 -18.00
N PRO A 164 13.46 -9.46 -19.33
CA PRO A 164 12.18 -9.59 -20.02
C PRO A 164 11.41 -10.86 -19.64
N GLU A 165 12.10 -12.00 -19.48
CA GLU A 165 11.48 -13.27 -19.12
C GLU A 165 10.90 -13.22 -17.69
N VAL A 166 11.58 -12.56 -16.77
CA VAL A 166 11.08 -12.36 -15.39
C VAL A 166 9.90 -11.42 -15.40
N GLU A 167 9.98 -10.34 -16.15
CA GLU A 167 8.90 -9.35 -16.25
C GLU A 167 7.61 -9.98 -16.82
N ASP A 168 7.71 -10.78 -17.87
CA ASP A 168 6.57 -11.48 -18.50
C ASP A 168 5.88 -12.43 -17.52
N VAL A 169 6.64 -13.22 -16.75
CA VAL A 169 6.09 -14.10 -15.72
C VAL A 169 5.38 -13.30 -14.65
N LEU A 170 6.01 -12.23 -14.16
CA LEU A 170 5.45 -11.39 -13.11
C LEU A 170 4.20 -10.63 -13.58
N ARG A 171 4.13 -10.23 -14.86
CA ARG A 171 2.94 -9.57 -15.44
C ARG A 171 1.77 -10.54 -15.60
N SER A 172 2.05 -11.77 -16.02
CA SER A 172 1.01 -12.77 -16.29
C SER A 172 0.47 -13.46 -15.04
N ALA A 173 1.14 -13.36 -13.88
CA ALA A 173 0.70 -13.97 -12.64
C ALA A 173 -0.71 -13.46 -12.24
N PRO A 174 -1.70 -14.33 -11.97
CA PRO A 174 -3.06 -13.95 -11.62
C PRO A 174 -3.13 -13.47 -10.16
N LEU A 175 -2.67 -12.24 -9.89
CA LEU A 175 -2.63 -11.67 -8.56
C LEU A 175 -3.90 -10.87 -8.25
N MET A 176 -4.67 -11.36 -7.30
CA MET A 176 -5.76 -10.61 -6.67
C MET A 176 -5.30 -9.89 -5.41
N GLU A 177 -4.33 -10.46 -4.72
CA GLU A 177 -3.73 -10.00 -3.47
C GLU A 177 -2.21 -10.05 -3.56
N SER A 178 -1.53 -9.47 -2.57
CA SER A 178 -0.07 -9.53 -2.48
C SER A 178 0.40 -10.97 -2.28
N ALA A 179 1.38 -11.40 -3.07
CA ALA A 179 1.89 -12.77 -3.04
C ALA A 179 3.35 -12.86 -3.45
N ILE A 180 3.99 -13.98 -3.10
CA ILE A 180 5.31 -14.33 -3.60
C ILE A 180 5.15 -15.10 -4.91
N VAL A 181 5.79 -14.62 -5.97
CA VAL A 181 5.81 -15.24 -7.31
C VAL A 181 7.24 -15.63 -7.64
N THR A 182 7.44 -16.87 -8.11
CA THR A 182 8.75 -17.31 -8.59
C THR A 182 8.88 -17.03 -10.09
N ALA A 183 9.91 -16.27 -10.46
CA ALA A 183 10.24 -15.96 -11.85
C ALA A 183 11.75 -16.02 -12.05
N GLY A 184 12.21 -16.62 -13.17
CA GLY A 184 13.64 -16.81 -13.44
C GLY A 184 14.38 -17.58 -12.34
N GLY A 185 13.69 -18.50 -11.64
CA GLY A 185 14.26 -19.26 -10.52
C GLY A 185 14.43 -18.50 -9.21
N ALA A 186 14.00 -17.25 -9.14
CA ALA A 186 14.06 -16.40 -7.94
C ALA A 186 12.66 -16.00 -7.47
N PRO A 187 12.41 -15.89 -6.14
CA PRO A 187 11.17 -15.39 -5.61
C PRO A 187 11.12 -13.86 -5.62
N TYR A 188 9.92 -13.34 -5.92
CA TYR A 188 9.61 -11.92 -5.90
C TYR A 188 8.33 -11.70 -5.11
N PHE A 189 8.33 -10.72 -4.22
CA PHE A 189 7.09 -10.27 -3.60
C PHE A 189 6.39 -9.27 -4.51
N CYS A 190 5.18 -9.60 -4.91
CA CYS A 190 4.38 -8.83 -5.85
C CYS A 190 3.16 -8.25 -5.17
N ASP A 191 2.99 -6.94 -5.30
CA ASP A 191 1.87 -6.18 -4.78
C ASP A 191 1.01 -5.64 -5.92
N PRO A 192 -0.26 -6.05 -6.06
CA PRO A 192 -1.15 -5.45 -7.03
C PRO A 192 -1.45 -4.01 -6.62
N CYS A 193 -1.18 -3.08 -7.52
CA CYS A 193 -1.45 -1.66 -7.35
C CYS A 193 -2.71 -1.31 -8.14
N ARG A 194 -3.86 -1.41 -7.50
CA ARG A 194 -5.16 -1.18 -8.13
C ARG A 194 -5.62 0.23 -7.84
N ARG A 195 -6.30 0.83 -8.82
CA ARG A 195 -7.12 2.00 -8.54
C ARG A 195 -8.24 1.61 -7.58
N PRO A 196 -8.70 2.52 -6.72
CA PRO A 196 -9.98 2.33 -6.06
C PRO A 196 -11.06 2.00 -7.08
N ASP A 197 -11.90 1.02 -6.76
CA ASP A 197 -13.06 0.73 -7.58
C ASP A 197 -13.99 1.95 -7.58
N ARG A 198 -14.60 2.24 -8.72
CA ARG A 198 -15.53 3.35 -8.86
C ARG A 198 -16.93 2.94 -8.47
N MET A 199 -17.56 3.76 -7.65
CA MET A 199 -18.99 3.70 -7.40
C MET A 199 -19.67 4.91 -8.05
N ILE A 200 -20.53 4.65 -9.03
CA ILE A 200 -21.33 5.69 -9.67
C ILE A 200 -22.73 5.67 -9.05
N ILE A 201 -23.12 6.77 -8.43
CA ILE A 201 -24.44 6.95 -7.82
C ILE A 201 -25.25 7.86 -8.73
N LEU A 202 -26.33 7.32 -9.28
CA LEU A 202 -27.25 8.06 -10.13
C LEU A 202 -28.36 8.66 -9.27
N GLY A 203 -28.41 10.00 -9.21
CA GLY A 203 -29.28 10.78 -8.36
C GLY A 203 -28.65 11.18 -7.01
N GLY A 204 -28.69 12.48 -6.69
CA GLY A 204 -28.14 13.07 -5.46
C GLY A 204 -29.12 13.18 -4.30
N GLY A 205 -30.13 12.30 -4.21
CA GLY A 205 -31.20 12.32 -3.22
C GLY A 205 -30.78 11.99 -1.78
N HIS A 206 -31.77 11.70 -0.92
CA HIS A 206 -31.52 11.44 0.49
C HIS A 206 -30.70 10.20 0.76
N VAL A 207 -30.93 9.12 0.01
CA VAL A 207 -30.22 7.85 0.17
C VAL A 207 -28.78 7.98 -0.32
N SER A 208 -28.54 8.77 -1.36
CA SER A 208 -27.22 8.94 -1.96
C SER A 208 -26.18 9.55 -1.02
N ARG A 209 -26.56 10.44 -0.12
CA ARG A 209 -25.64 11.06 0.84
C ARG A 209 -24.97 10.04 1.77
N PRO A 210 -25.70 9.27 2.58
CA PRO A 210 -25.09 8.25 3.42
C PRO A 210 -24.39 7.16 2.61
N THR A 211 -24.96 6.76 1.45
CA THR A 211 -24.33 5.76 0.58
C THR A 211 -22.97 6.22 0.07
N ALA A 212 -22.84 7.47 -0.40
CA ALA A 212 -21.59 8.05 -0.85
C ALA A 212 -20.55 8.11 0.28
N ALA A 213 -20.97 8.51 1.50
CA ALA A 213 -20.09 8.55 2.66
C ALA A 213 -19.57 7.16 3.03
N MET A 214 -20.45 6.16 3.09
CA MET A 214 -20.08 4.79 3.41
C MET A 214 -19.19 4.17 2.31
N ALA A 215 -19.49 4.43 1.05
CA ALA A 215 -18.67 3.96 -0.07
C ALA A 215 -17.26 4.56 -0.04
N ALA A 216 -17.15 5.86 0.23
CA ALA A 216 -15.85 6.52 0.40
C ALA A 216 -15.05 5.94 1.58
N MET A 217 -15.71 5.67 2.72
CA MET A 217 -15.10 4.99 3.87
C MET A 217 -14.67 3.56 3.54
N ALA A 218 -15.39 2.88 2.65
CA ALA A 218 -15.04 1.55 2.15
C ALA A 218 -13.93 1.58 1.08
N GLY A 219 -13.44 2.76 0.69
CA GLY A 219 -12.31 2.93 -0.22
C GLY A 219 -12.70 3.06 -1.69
N PHE A 220 -13.98 3.25 -2.03
CA PHE A 220 -14.41 3.53 -3.40
C PHE A 220 -14.10 4.97 -3.82
N GLU A 221 -13.74 5.16 -5.09
CA GLU A 221 -13.80 6.46 -5.76
C GLU A 221 -15.26 6.74 -6.12
N VAL A 222 -15.91 7.63 -5.36
CA VAL A 222 -17.35 7.86 -5.49
C VAL A 222 -17.63 8.98 -6.49
N HIS A 223 -18.51 8.72 -7.45
CA HIS A 223 -19.03 9.69 -8.40
C HIS A 223 -20.55 9.81 -8.23
N VAL A 224 -21.04 11.04 -8.06
CA VAL A 224 -22.49 11.32 -7.96
C VAL A 224 -22.94 12.12 -9.18
N VAL A 225 -23.95 11.62 -9.86
CA VAL A 225 -24.54 12.24 -11.07
C VAL A 225 -25.98 12.61 -10.79
N ASP A 226 -26.35 13.88 -10.97
CA ASP A 226 -27.73 14.37 -10.92
C ASP A 226 -27.90 15.49 -11.95
N ASP A 227 -29.09 15.66 -12.53
CA ASP A 227 -29.37 16.72 -13.50
C ASP A 227 -29.65 18.08 -12.83
N ARG A 228 -29.83 18.09 -11.53
CA ARG A 228 -30.04 19.29 -10.71
C ARG A 228 -28.73 19.67 -10.00
N PRO A 229 -28.20 20.89 -10.24
CA PRO A 229 -26.91 21.31 -9.68
C PRO A 229 -26.87 21.25 -8.13
N GLU A 230 -27.97 21.57 -7.48
CA GLU A 230 -28.06 21.54 -6.00
C GLU A 230 -28.02 20.12 -5.43
N PHE A 231 -28.30 19.09 -6.24
CA PHE A 231 -28.22 17.69 -5.87
C PHE A 231 -26.88 17.04 -6.28
N ALA A 232 -26.10 17.65 -7.16
CA ALA A 232 -24.76 17.23 -7.55
C ALA A 232 -23.72 18.30 -7.16
N SER A 233 -23.69 18.67 -5.89
CA SER A 233 -22.75 19.71 -5.39
C SER A 233 -21.70 19.15 -4.46
N ALA A 234 -20.49 19.74 -4.47
CA ALA A 234 -19.41 19.39 -3.56
C ALA A 234 -19.76 19.64 -2.09
N GLU A 235 -20.61 20.63 -1.80
CA GLU A 235 -21.12 20.87 -0.45
C GLU A 235 -21.97 19.70 0.07
N ARG A 236 -22.77 19.11 -0.83
CA ARG A 236 -23.61 17.98 -0.50
C ARG A 236 -22.86 16.66 -0.41
N PHE A 237 -21.80 16.51 -1.22
CA PHE A 237 -20.97 15.31 -1.33
C PHE A 237 -19.47 15.65 -1.24
N PRO A 238 -18.97 16.09 -0.09
CA PRO A 238 -17.57 16.53 0.04
C PRO A 238 -16.54 15.42 -0.20
N GLN A 239 -16.97 14.15 -0.14
CA GLN A 239 -16.13 12.96 -0.33
C GLN A 239 -16.25 12.35 -1.74
N ALA A 240 -17.01 12.99 -2.66
CA ALA A 240 -17.26 12.44 -3.98
C ALA A 240 -16.99 13.46 -5.10
N VAL A 241 -16.71 12.94 -6.29
CA VAL A 241 -16.70 13.75 -7.52
C VAL A 241 -18.13 13.91 -7.98
N THR A 242 -18.58 15.15 -8.17
CA THR A 242 -19.96 15.45 -8.55
C THR A 242 -20.07 15.86 -10.02
N HIS A 243 -21.12 15.37 -10.70
CA HIS A 243 -21.37 15.64 -12.10
C HIS A 243 -22.80 16.10 -12.30
N VAL A 244 -22.99 17.29 -12.88
CA VAL A 244 -24.30 17.77 -13.30
C VAL A 244 -24.56 17.28 -14.73
N SER A 245 -25.37 16.26 -14.89
CA SER A 245 -25.65 15.66 -16.19
C SER A 245 -26.98 14.92 -16.18
N ARG A 246 -27.70 14.98 -17.31
CA ARG A 246 -28.87 14.12 -17.52
C ARG A 246 -28.42 12.70 -17.85
N VAL A 247 -28.86 11.74 -17.06
CA VAL A 247 -28.69 10.31 -17.37
C VAL A 247 -29.77 9.90 -18.33
N THR A 248 -29.43 9.76 -19.61
CA THR A 248 -30.32 9.14 -20.63
C THR A 248 -30.01 7.64 -20.67
N MET A 249 -30.92 6.82 -20.21
CA MET A 249 -30.87 5.39 -20.52
C MET A 249 -31.30 5.18 -21.96
N THR A 250 -30.36 4.88 -22.84
CA THR A 250 -30.66 4.33 -24.17
C THR A 250 -30.92 2.84 -23.99
N THR A 251 -32.13 2.42 -24.25
CA THR A 251 -32.56 1.01 -24.36
C THR A 251 -31.96 0.37 -25.60
#